data_ad5014b0f1a209c3df0ee2d18d53e93e
#
_entry.id   ad5014b0f1a209c3df0ee2d18d53e93e
#
_cell.length_a   1.000
_cell.length_b   1.000
_cell.length_c   1.000
_cell.angle_alpha   90.00
_cell.angle_beta   90.00
_cell.angle_gamma   90.00
#
_symmetry.space_group_name_H-M   'P 1'
#
loop_
_entity.id
_entity.type
_entity.pdbx_description
1 polymer ?
#
loop_
_entity_poly.entity_id
_entity_poly.type
_entity_poly.pdbx_seq_one_letter_code
_entity_poly.pdbx_strand_id
1 'polypeptide(L)'
;MGKFENGLIADKNIEVKTFPSIEHDALKKVTSIVLHRTDSSTASSSLNAYKAGQKTGAHFLIDKSGKIYQTASLLKTCWHVGILQPRCLNENSCAPEDLKTINAMLHERGMSFGRRATNVSDSENRKVYPLRYPSNSDSIGIEVVGLFLTGNQVYETPTSAQLYQTKWLTQLLLTEYGLKLNADVYSHGAIARKQPAEGAQLLKYLFSGA
;
A
#
# COMPACT_ATOMS: atom_id res chain seq x y z
N MET A 1 5.95 17.49 16.36
CA MET A 1 5.57 16.08 16.15
C MET A 1 4.06 16.05 16.00
N GLY A 2 3.53 15.44 14.93
CA GLY A 2 2.08 15.43 14.69
C GLY A 2 1.33 14.79 15.85
N LYS A 3 0.17 15.34 16.22
CA LYS A 3 -0.69 14.77 17.26
C LYS A 3 -1.73 13.86 16.61
N PHE A 4 -1.76 12.60 17.04
CA PHE A 4 -2.76 11.62 16.60
C PHE A 4 -4.03 11.75 17.46
N GLU A 5 -5.16 12.01 16.82
CA GLU A 5 -6.43 12.19 17.52
C GLU A 5 -7.59 11.70 16.66
N ASN A 6 -8.36 10.74 17.18
CA ASN A 6 -9.52 10.14 16.47
C ASN A 6 -9.20 9.60 15.05
N GLY A 7 -7.99 9.06 14.87
CA GLY A 7 -7.53 8.54 13.58
C GLY A 7 -7.06 9.60 12.58
N LEU A 8 -6.99 10.86 13.01
CA LEU A 8 -6.47 11.98 12.21
C LEU A 8 -5.16 12.47 12.78
N ILE A 9 -4.31 13.04 11.92
CA ILE A 9 -3.02 13.62 12.33
C ILE A 9 -3.10 15.14 12.25
N ALA A 10 -3.05 15.81 13.39
CA ALA A 10 -2.93 17.26 13.46
C ALA A 10 -1.45 17.65 13.30
N ASP A 11 -1.05 18.03 12.10
CA ASP A 11 0.28 18.52 11.75
C ASP A 11 0.20 19.52 10.59
N LYS A 12 1.06 20.56 10.62
CA LYS A 12 1.08 21.63 9.60
C LYS A 12 1.42 21.11 8.19
N ASN A 13 2.06 19.95 8.07
CA ASN A 13 2.41 19.34 6.79
C ASN A 13 1.26 18.49 6.20
N ILE A 14 0.20 18.23 6.95
CA ILE A 14 -0.92 17.39 6.54
C ILE A 14 -2.20 18.20 6.41
N GLU A 15 -2.80 18.18 5.23
CA GLU A 15 -4.18 18.62 5.03
C GLU A 15 -5.12 17.44 5.23
N VAL A 16 -5.95 17.50 6.26
CA VAL A 16 -7.00 16.47 6.48
C VAL A 16 -8.13 16.69 5.48
N LYS A 17 -8.39 15.69 4.65
CA LYS A 17 -9.41 15.71 3.59
C LYS A 17 -9.97 14.31 3.38
N THR A 18 -10.70 13.79 4.36
CA THR A 18 -11.22 12.44 4.36
C THR A 18 -12.40 12.25 3.39
N PHE A 19 -12.50 11.04 2.85
CA PHE A 19 -13.54 10.63 1.90
C PHE A 19 -14.21 9.34 2.40
N PRO A 20 -15.46 9.42 2.88
CA PRO A 20 -16.18 8.22 3.35
C PRO A 20 -16.30 7.12 2.30
N SER A 21 -16.18 7.46 1.01
CA SER A 21 -16.25 6.48 -0.08
C SER A 21 -15.13 5.44 -0.06
N ILE A 22 -13.94 5.79 0.45
CA ILE A 22 -12.78 4.88 0.54
C ILE A 22 -12.56 4.32 1.94
N GLU A 23 -13.35 4.76 2.93
CA GLU A 23 -13.35 4.25 4.29
C GLU A 23 -14.32 3.07 4.40
N HIS A 24 -13.83 1.95 4.97
CA HIS A 24 -14.63 0.74 5.13
C HIS A 24 -14.70 0.32 6.60
N ASP A 25 -14.38 -0.92 6.92
CA ASP A 25 -14.46 -1.46 8.27
C ASP A 25 -13.46 -0.80 9.24
N ALA A 26 -13.55 -1.14 10.52
CA ALA A 26 -12.57 -0.69 11.50
C ALA A 26 -11.18 -1.30 11.24
N LEU A 27 -10.16 -0.47 11.19
CA LEU A 27 -8.75 -0.91 11.18
C LEU A 27 -8.32 -1.19 12.63
N LYS A 28 -8.41 -2.46 13.02
CA LYS A 28 -8.20 -2.89 14.42
C LYS A 28 -6.72 -2.94 14.83
N LYS A 29 -5.84 -3.15 13.85
CA LYS A 29 -4.40 -3.30 14.08
C LYS A 29 -3.65 -2.80 12.85
N VAL A 30 -2.61 -2.02 13.04
CA VAL A 30 -1.66 -1.64 11.99
C VAL A 30 -0.40 -2.47 12.16
N THR A 31 -0.05 -3.24 11.13
CA THR A 31 1.16 -4.08 11.11
C THR A 31 2.17 -3.60 10.09
N SER A 32 1.76 -2.75 9.14
CA SER A 32 2.61 -2.39 8.02
C SER A 32 2.18 -1.10 7.33
N ILE A 33 3.11 -0.54 6.56
CA ILE A 33 2.87 0.57 5.62
C ILE A 33 3.11 0.08 4.20
N VAL A 34 2.21 0.40 3.27
CA VAL A 34 2.33 0.05 1.85
C VAL A 34 2.46 1.32 1.02
N LEU A 35 3.52 1.39 0.23
CA LEU A 35 3.84 2.52 -0.65
C LEU A 35 3.33 2.26 -2.06
N HIS A 36 2.56 3.22 -2.59
CA HIS A 36 1.90 3.16 -3.88
C HIS A 36 2.32 4.29 -4.81
N ARG A 37 2.00 4.14 -6.09
CA ARG A 37 2.02 5.20 -7.10
C ARG A 37 0.64 5.29 -7.75
N THR A 38 0.12 6.51 -7.88
CA THR A 38 -1.26 6.74 -8.32
C THR A 38 -1.57 6.40 -9.77
N ASP A 39 -0.56 6.25 -10.61
CA ASP A 39 -0.70 6.23 -12.08
C ASP A 39 -1.53 7.41 -12.62
N SER A 40 -1.33 8.57 -12.02
CA SER A 40 -1.93 9.83 -12.45
C SER A 40 -0.94 10.98 -12.38
N SER A 41 -1.17 12.04 -13.16
CA SER A 41 -0.27 13.20 -13.23
C SER A 41 -0.48 14.20 -12.08
N THR A 42 -1.63 14.16 -11.39
CA THR A 42 -2.01 15.12 -10.34
C THR A 42 -2.75 14.47 -9.18
N ALA A 43 -2.62 15.06 -7.99
CA ALA A 43 -3.42 14.66 -6.83
C ALA A 43 -4.92 14.91 -7.04
N SER A 44 -5.28 15.95 -7.78
CA SER A 44 -6.69 16.28 -8.06
C SER A 44 -7.42 15.14 -8.77
N SER A 45 -6.72 14.35 -9.60
CA SER A 45 -7.30 13.17 -10.25
C SER A 45 -7.81 12.17 -9.22
N SER A 46 -6.96 11.77 -8.26
CA SER A 46 -7.34 10.83 -7.19
C SER A 46 -8.39 11.42 -6.25
N LEU A 47 -8.23 12.68 -5.82
CA LEU A 47 -9.19 13.35 -4.92
C LEU A 47 -10.57 13.48 -5.55
N ASN A 48 -10.65 13.77 -6.85
CA ASN A 48 -11.94 13.83 -7.57
C ASN A 48 -12.57 12.44 -7.73
N ALA A 49 -11.78 11.40 -7.97
CA ALA A 49 -12.27 10.03 -8.02
C ALA A 49 -12.86 9.59 -6.66
N TYR A 50 -12.20 9.91 -5.54
CA TYR A 50 -12.71 9.65 -4.19
C TYR A 50 -14.02 10.42 -3.94
N LYS A 51 -14.06 11.71 -4.31
CA LYS A 51 -15.28 12.53 -4.22
C LYS A 51 -16.42 11.98 -5.08
N ALA A 52 -16.12 11.41 -6.24
CA ALA A 52 -17.09 10.78 -7.13
C ALA A 52 -17.58 9.39 -6.66
N GLY A 53 -17.10 8.90 -5.51
CA GLY A 53 -17.57 7.66 -4.91
C GLY A 53 -16.73 6.43 -5.21
N GLN A 54 -15.50 6.58 -5.74
CA GLN A 54 -14.55 5.47 -5.85
C GLN A 54 -14.40 4.77 -4.49
N LYS A 55 -14.38 3.43 -4.50
CA LYS A 55 -14.31 2.63 -3.26
C LYS A 55 -12.88 2.23 -2.88
N THR A 56 -11.96 2.25 -3.84
CA THR A 56 -10.54 1.95 -3.62
C THR A 56 -9.75 3.23 -3.40
N GLY A 57 -8.81 3.22 -2.48
CA GLY A 57 -7.96 4.36 -2.16
C GLY A 57 -7.10 4.09 -0.95
N ALA A 58 -6.19 5.00 -0.62
CA ALA A 58 -5.26 4.87 0.47
C ALA A 58 -5.53 5.92 1.57
N HIS A 59 -4.87 5.78 2.71
CA HIS A 59 -5.02 6.69 3.87
C HIS A 59 -4.37 8.05 3.62
N PHE A 60 -3.32 8.08 2.81
CA PHE A 60 -2.60 9.30 2.48
C PHE A 60 -2.36 9.41 0.98
N LEU A 61 -2.32 10.65 0.50
CA LEU A 61 -1.95 11.01 -0.86
C LEU A 61 -0.90 12.14 -0.81
N ILE A 62 0.23 11.98 -1.49
CA ILE A 62 1.30 12.97 -1.58
C ILE A 62 1.36 13.48 -3.02
N ASP A 63 1.15 14.78 -3.22
CA ASP A 63 1.21 15.40 -4.54
C ASP A 63 2.66 15.68 -4.99
N LYS A 64 2.83 16.18 -6.24
CA LYS A 64 4.16 16.47 -6.81
C LYS A 64 4.91 17.60 -6.09
N SER A 65 4.21 18.49 -5.37
CA SER A 65 4.82 19.54 -4.54
C SER A 65 5.28 19.02 -3.16
N GLY A 66 4.92 17.78 -2.83
CA GLY A 66 5.14 17.19 -1.51
C GLY A 66 3.99 17.46 -0.52
N LYS A 67 2.91 18.13 -0.94
CA LYS A 67 1.75 18.34 -0.06
C LYS A 67 1.11 17.00 0.28
N ILE A 68 0.89 16.77 1.57
CA ILE A 68 0.26 15.54 2.09
C ILE A 68 -1.22 15.80 2.35
N TYR A 69 -2.07 14.93 1.80
CA TYR A 69 -3.48 14.84 2.15
C TYR A 69 -3.70 13.57 2.96
N GLN A 70 -4.32 13.69 4.13
CA GLN A 70 -4.89 12.54 4.81
C GLN A 70 -6.30 12.31 4.26
N THR A 71 -6.47 11.23 3.49
CA THR A 71 -7.67 10.95 2.70
C THR A 71 -8.64 9.99 3.38
N ALA A 72 -8.19 9.32 4.46
CA ALA A 72 -9.03 8.47 5.30
C ALA A 72 -8.54 8.49 6.75
N SER A 73 -9.46 8.17 7.67
CA SER A 73 -9.12 7.96 9.08
C SER A 73 -8.24 6.72 9.25
N LEU A 74 -7.23 6.82 10.12
CA LEU A 74 -6.38 5.69 10.51
C LEU A 74 -7.10 4.64 11.38
N LEU A 75 -8.36 4.88 11.74
CA LEU A 75 -9.24 3.91 12.39
C LEU A 75 -10.08 3.11 11.40
N LYS A 76 -9.95 3.39 10.10
CA LYS A 76 -10.71 2.76 9.02
C LYS A 76 -9.80 1.98 8.08
N THR A 77 -10.28 0.88 7.55
CA THR A 77 -9.59 0.17 6.45
C THR A 77 -9.82 0.92 5.14
N CYS A 78 -8.79 0.95 4.30
CA CYS A 78 -8.89 1.38 2.91
C CYS A 78 -8.59 0.20 1.98
N TRP A 79 -9.28 0.12 0.85
CA TRP A 79 -9.00 -0.92 -0.14
C TRP A 79 -7.90 -0.44 -1.09
N HIS A 80 -6.65 -0.75 -0.75
CA HIS A 80 -5.47 -0.31 -1.49
C HIS A 80 -4.53 -1.44 -1.92
N VAL A 81 -4.57 -2.62 -1.27
CA VAL A 81 -3.62 -3.71 -1.56
C VAL A 81 -4.09 -4.60 -2.72
N GLY A 82 -5.37 -4.98 -2.74
CA GLY A 82 -5.92 -5.84 -3.79
C GLY A 82 -5.49 -7.30 -3.65
N ILE A 83 -5.09 -7.94 -4.77
CA ILE A 83 -4.80 -9.37 -4.85
C ILE A 83 -3.39 -9.65 -4.33
N LEU A 84 -3.28 -10.26 -3.15
CA LEU A 84 -1.99 -10.61 -2.53
C LEU A 84 -1.25 -11.68 -3.34
N GLN A 85 0.07 -11.55 -3.36
CA GLN A 85 1.00 -12.62 -3.75
C GLN A 85 1.29 -13.52 -2.55
N PRO A 86 1.55 -14.83 -2.73
CA PRO A 86 1.90 -15.71 -1.63
C PRO A 86 3.31 -15.39 -1.12
N ARG A 87 3.38 -14.94 0.14
CA ARG A 87 4.64 -14.46 0.73
C ARG A 87 5.73 -15.53 0.70
N CYS A 88 5.42 -16.73 1.16
CA CYS A 88 6.43 -17.77 1.24
C CYS A 88 6.99 -18.17 -0.13
N LEU A 89 6.17 -18.07 -1.20
CA LEU A 89 6.63 -18.35 -2.56
C LEU A 89 7.62 -17.28 -3.04
N ASN A 90 7.29 -16.00 -2.83
CA ASN A 90 8.17 -14.90 -3.21
C ASN A 90 9.50 -14.89 -2.44
N GLU A 91 9.47 -15.33 -1.17
CA GLU A 91 10.64 -15.38 -0.29
C GLU A 91 11.37 -16.74 -0.33
N ASN A 92 10.92 -17.69 -1.21
CA ASN A 92 11.45 -19.06 -1.30
C ASN A 92 11.50 -19.77 0.06
N SER A 93 10.49 -19.58 0.89
CA SER A 93 10.42 -20.06 2.27
C SER A 93 9.20 -20.95 2.57
N CYS A 94 8.46 -21.38 1.54
CA CYS A 94 7.29 -22.23 1.72
C CYS A 94 7.65 -23.57 2.36
N ALA A 95 6.86 -23.97 3.35
CA ALA A 95 6.82 -25.40 3.74
C ALA A 95 6.34 -26.26 2.56
N PRO A 96 6.76 -27.54 2.45
CA PRO A 96 6.41 -28.39 1.30
C PRO A 96 4.90 -28.48 1.02
N GLU A 97 4.07 -28.57 2.06
CA GLU A 97 2.61 -28.65 1.91
C GLU A 97 1.99 -27.31 1.46
N ASP A 98 2.51 -26.17 1.93
CA ASP A 98 2.09 -24.84 1.47
C ASP A 98 2.43 -24.66 -0.01
N LEU A 99 3.65 -25.02 -0.41
CA LEU A 99 4.10 -24.95 -1.80
C LEU A 99 3.23 -25.82 -2.71
N LYS A 100 2.92 -27.05 -2.29
CA LYS A 100 2.01 -27.95 -3.00
C LYS A 100 0.62 -27.35 -3.17
N THR A 101 0.06 -26.78 -2.10
CA THR A 101 -1.27 -26.17 -2.10
C THR A 101 -1.31 -24.93 -3.00
N ILE A 102 -0.33 -24.04 -2.91
CA ILE A 102 -0.24 -22.82 -3.74
C ILE A 102 -0.11 -23.21 -5.21
N ASN A 103 0.76 -24.19 -5.54
CA ASN A 103 0.94 -24.65 -6.91
C ASN A 103 -0.33 -25.29 -7.47
N ALA A 104 -1.07 -26.07 -6.68
CA ALA A 104 -2.35 -26.62 -7.10
C ALA A 104 -3.35 -25.53 -7.49
N MET A 105 -3.48 -24.46 -6.67
CA MET A 105 -4.33 -23.31 -6.98
C MET A 105 -3.87 -22.53 -8.22
N LEU A 106 -2.56 -22.29 -8.37
CA LEU A 106 -2.00 -21.54 -9.50
C LEU A 106 -2.12 -22.28 -10.84
N HIS A 107 -2.17 -23.61 -10.83
CA HIS A 107 -2.24 -24.45 -12.02
C HIS A 107 -3.60 -25.14 -12.20
N GLU A 108 -4.64 -24.72 -11.47
CA GLU A 108 -5.97 -25.31 -11.58
C GLU A 108 -6.52 -25.19 -12.99
N ARG A 109 -6.83 -26.36 -13.60
CA ARG A 109 -7.33 -26.42 -14.98
C ARG A 109 -8.77 -25.87 -15.06
N GLY A 110 -9.09 -25.23 -16.18
CA GLY A 110 -10.42 -24.66 -16.42
C GLY A 110 -10.66 -23.31 -15.76
N MET A 111 -9.74 -22.79 -14.95
CA MET A 111 -9.85 -21.45 -14.37
C MET A 111 -8.99 -20.43 -15.12
N SER A 112 -9.52 -19.18 -15.23
CA SER A 112 -8.73 -18.07 -15.72
C SER A 112 -7.60 -17.73 -14.75
N PHE A 113 -6.50 -17.15 -15.26
CA PHE A 113 -5.38 -16.73 -14.42
C PHE A 113 -5.82 -15.76 -13.31
N GLY A 114 -6.73 -14.81 -13.61
CA GLY A 114 -7.27 -13.89 -12.61
C GLY A 114 -7.97 -14.61 -11.47
N ARG A 115 -8.81 -15.60 -11.77
CA ARG A 115 -9.53 -16.40 -10.76
C ARG A 115 -8.56 -17.19 -9.87
N ARG A 116 -7.56 -17.83 -10.47
CA ARG A 116 -6.52 -18.55 -9.73
C ARG A 116 -5.76 -17.65 -8.79
N ALA A 117 -5.37 -16.43 -9.25
CA ALA A 117 -4.69 -15.45 -8.42
C ALA A 117 -5.58 -14.97 -7.25
N THR A 118 -6.88 -14.80 -7.48
CA THR A 118 -7.84 -14.48 -6.42
C THR A 118 -7.92 -15.61 -5.38
N ASN A 119 -8.03 -16.86 -5.81
CA ASN A 119 -8.09 -18.01 -4.90
C ASN A 119 -6.83 -18.10 -4.00
N VAL A 120 -5.66 -17.84 -4.58
CA VAL A 120 -4.40 -17.77 -3.80
C VAL A 120 -4.44 -16.61 -2.81
N SER A 121 -4.87 -15.42 -3.25
CA SER A 121 -5.00 -14.25 -2.37
C SER A 121 -5.98 -14.50 -1.22
N ASP A 122 -7.10 -15.16 -1.48
CA ASP A 122 -8.08 -15.52 -0.45
C ASP A 122 -7.49 -16.52 0.57
N SER A 123 -6.64 -17.44 0.11
CA SER A 123 -5.90 -18.34 0.98
C SER A 123 -4.87 -17.59 1.83
N GLU A 124 -4.11 -16.65 1.25
CA GLU A 124 -3.19 -15.80 1.98
C GLU A 124 -3.91 -14.95 3.04
N ASN A 125 -5.04 -14.35 2.70
CA ASN A 125 -5.81 -13.50 3.64
C ASN A 125 -6.32 -14.23 4.88
N ARG A 126 -6.37 -15.58 4.88
CA ARG A 126 -6.71 -16.39 6.07
C ARG A 126 -5.54 -16.55 7.03
N LYS A 127 -4.32 -16.31 6.58
CA LYS A 127 -3.12 -16.37 7.41
C LYS A 127 -2.99 -15.07 8.23
N VAL A 128 -2.31 -15.16 9.36
CA VAL A 128 -1.96 -13.98 10.16
C VAL A 128 -0.65 -13.38 9.66
N TYR A 129 -0.50 -12.05 9.73
CA TYR A 129 0.80 -11.39 9.53
C TYR A 129 1.75 -11.80 10.68
N PRO A 130 3.03 -12.12 10.42
CA PRO A 130 3.77 -11.96 9.16
C PRO A 130 3.85 -13.23 8.27
N LEU A 131 3.02 -14.25 8.48
CA LEU A 131 3.01 -15.44 7.60
C LEU A 131 2.50 -15.14 6.19
N ARG A 132 1.88 -14.02 5.98
CA ARG A 132 1.49 -13.41 4.71
C ARG A 132 2.00 -11.98 4.59
N TYR A 133 1.93 -11.40 3.41
CA TYR A 133 2.07 -9.95 3.23
C TYR A 133 0.91 -9.18 3.89
N PRO A 134 1.11 -7.88 4.22
CA PRO A 134 0.02 -7.05 4.74
C PRO A 134 -1.14 -6.95 3.75
N SER A 135 -2.34 -6.84 4.27
CA SER A 135 -3.59 -6.68 3.52
C SER A 135 -4.27 -5.35 3.86
N ASN A 136 -5.42 -5.08 3.24
CA ASN A 136 -6.22 -3.91 3.58
C ASN A 136 -6.63 -3.84 5.05
N SER A 137 -6.75 -5.00 5.73
CA SER A 137 -7.26 -5.08 7.11
C SER A 137 -6.21 -4.77 8.18
N ASP A 138 -4.94 -4.65 7.80
CA ASP A 138 -3.84 -4.46 8.76
C ASP A 138 -2.70 -3.57 8.25
N SER A 139 -2.94 -2.77 7.21
CA SER A 139 -1.93 -1.84 6.70
C SER A 139 -2.46 -0.43 6.44
N ILE A 140 -1.54 0.53 6.48
CA ILE A 140 -1.75 1.91 6.05
C ILE A 140 -1.16 2.09 4.66
N GLY A 141 -1.96 2.60 3.71
CA GLY A 141 -1.51 2.94 2.35
C GLY A 141 -1.08 4.39 2.23
N ILE A 142 0.03 4.64 1.54
CA ILE A 142 0.51 5.95 1.14
C ILE A 142 0.62 5.99 -0.39
N GLU A 143 -0.24 6.75 -1.05
CA GLU A 143 -0.20 7.02 -2.48
C GLU A 143 0.71 8.22 -2.78
N VAL A 144 1.60 8.08 -3.75
CA VAL A 144 2.46 9.18 -4.21
C VAL A 144 2.19 9.41 -5.71
N VAL A 145 1.80 10.63 -6.06
CA VAL A 145 1.44 10.99 -7.43
C VAL A 145 2.57 10.72 -8.42
N GLY A 146 2.25 10.04 -9.52
CA GLY A 146 3.19 9.75 -10.60
C GLY A 146 2.65 8.75 -11.60
N LEU A 147 2.86 9.04 -12.88
CA LEU A 147 2.43 8.21 -14.02
C LEU A 147 3.32 6.96 -14.17
N PHE A 148 2.71 5.89 -14.65
CA PHE A 148 3.44 4.72 -15.13
C PHE A 148 3.88 4.94 -16.57
N LEU A 149 5.18 4.80 -16.83
CA LEU A 149 5.81 4.98 -18.13
C LEU A 149 5.91 3.62 -18.83
N THR A 150 4.92 3.29 -19.63
CA THR A 150 4.77 1.95 -20.24
C THR A 150 5.97 1.54 -21.10
N GLY A 151 6.62 2.47 -21.77
CA GLY A 151 7.81 2.21 -22.60
C GLY A 151 8.99 1.65 -21.79
N ASN A 152 9.15 2.11 -20.56
CA ASN A 152 10.27 1.73 -19.69
C ASN A 152 9.85 0.81 -18.54
N GLN A 153 8.56 0.50 -18.40
CA GLN A 153 7.98 -0.31 -17.32
C GLN A 153 8.33 0.22 -15.92
N VAL A 154 8.40 1.55 -15.76
CA VAL A 154 8.70 2.24 -14.50
C VAL A 154 7.72 3.38 -14.26
N TYR A 155 7.64 3.86 -13.03
CA TYR A 155 6.92 5.09 -12.73
C TYR A 155 7.83 6.31 -12.92
N GLU A 156 7.21 7.48 -13.18
CA GLU A 156 7.91 8.77 -13.14
C GLU A 156 8.78 8.87 -11.88
N THR A 157 9.98 9.44 -12.01
CA THR A 157 10.84 9.69 -10.86
C THR A 157 10.13 10.61 -9.86
N PRO A 158 10.02 10.22 -8.59
CA PRO A 158 9.43 11.10 -7.57
C PRO A 158 10.24 12.39 -7.43
N THR A 159 9.57 13.51 -7.20
CA THR A 159 10.25 14.78 -6.90
C THR A 159 10.98 14.69 -5.56
N SER A 160 11.99 15.55 -5.34
CA SER A 160 12.68 15.64 -4.04
C SER A 160 11.71 15.95 -2.90
N ALA A 161 10.69 16.79 -3.16
CA ALA A 161 9.66 17.11 -2.19
C ALA A 161 8.80 15.89 -1.83
N GLN A 162 8.40 15.08 -2.82
CA GLN A 162 7.68 13.82 -2.59
C GLN A 162 8.52 12.84 -1.76
N LEU A 163 9.80 12.66 -2.11
CA LEU A 163 10.71 11.77 -1.40
C LEU A 163 10.88 12.19 0.06
N TYR A 164 11.12 13.48 0.29
CA TYR A 164 11.25 14.04 1.65
C TYR A 164 9.99 13.81 2.48
N GLN A 165 8.83 14.13 1.92
CA GLN A 165 7.56 13.99 2.64
C GLN A 165 7.13 12.54 2.83
N THR A 166 7.43 11.66 1.86
CA THR A 166 7.23 10.21 2.04
C THR A 166 8.07 9.68 3.19
N LYS A 167 9.36 10.08 3.27
CA LYS A 167 10.24 9.68 4.38
C LYS A 167 9.73 10.20 5.71
N TRP A 168 9.39 11.48 5.78
CA TRP A 168 8.86 12.11 7.00
C TRP A 168 7.57 11.43 7.49
N LEU A 169 6.58 11.23 6.59
CA LEU A 169 5.31 10.60 6.94
C LEU A 169 5.52 9.12 7.36
N THR A 170 6.33 8.38 6.61
CA THR A 170 6.66 6.99 6.96
C THR A 170 7.28 6.91 8.35
N GLN A 171 8.28 7.76 8.66
CA GLN A 171 8.92 7.78 9.98
C GLN A 171 7.94 8.13 11.10
N LEU A 172 7.02 9.08 10.87
CA LEU A 172 5.97 9.43 11.81
C LEU A 172 5.07 8.22 12.14
N LEU A 173 4.62 7.50 11.10
CA LEU A 173 3.78 6.31 11.26
C LEU A 173 4.55 5.13 11.89
N LEU A 174 5.82 4.91 11.52
CA LEU A 174 6.65 3.88 12.16
C LEU A 174 6.76 4.11 13.66
N THR A 175 6.96 5.35 14.08
CA THR A 175 7.05 5.73 15.50
C THR A 175 5.73 5.52 16.22
N GLU A 176 4.61 5.95 15.64
CA GLU A 176 3.27 5.84 16.25
C GLU A 176 2.86 4.39 16.47
N TYR A 177 3.10 3.52 15.48
CA TYR A 177 2.66 2.12 15.52
C TYR A 177 3.73 1.12 15.98
N GLY A 178 4.93 1.60 16.36
CA GLY A 178 6.03 0.73 16.79
C GLY A 178 6.54 -0.20 15.68
N LEU A 179 6.47 0.24 14.42
CA LEU A 179 6.86 -0.53 13.24
C LEU A 179 8.34 -0.31 12.89
N LYS A 180 8.90 -1.23 12.09
CA LYS A 180 10.29 -1.21 11.63
C LYS A 180 10.38 -1.01 10.14
N LEU A 181 11.22 -0.07 9.68
CA LEU A 181 11.39 0.25 8.26
C LEU A 181 11.74 -0.98 7.42
N ASN A 182 12.68 -1.80 7.89
CA ASN A 182 13.19 -2.96 7.16
C ASN A 182 12.30 -4.22 7.23
N ALA A 183 11.23 -4.21 8.01
CA ALA A 183 10.35 -5.35 8.21
C ALA A 183 8.89 -5.08 7.84
N ASP A 184 8.43 -3.84 8.05
CA ASP A 184 7.01 -3.53 8.05
C ASP A 184 6.63 -2.47 6.99
N VAL A 185 7.58 -2.05 6.13
CA VAL A 185 7.31 -1.14 4.99
C VAL A 185 7.50 -1.89 3.68
N TYR A 186 6.51 -1.83 2.82
CA TYR A 186 6.47 -2.57 1.56
C TYR A 186 6.19 -1.65 0.37
N SER A 187 6.74 -2.00 -0.79
CA SER A 187 6.24 -1.49 -2.07
C SER A 187 5.07 -2.34 -2.54
N HIS A 188 4.04 -1.72 -3.10
CA HIS A 188 2.82 -2.43 -3.52
C HIS A 188 3.11 -3.51 -4.56
N GLY A 189 3.96 -3.21 -5.55
CA GLY A 189 4.32 -4.16 -6.59
C GLY A 189 5.05 -5.41 -6.10
N ALA A 190 5.67 -5.38 -4.91
CA ALA A 190 6.35 -6.53 -4.32
C ALA A 190 5.39 -7.50 -3.60
N ILE A 191 4.24 -7.03 -3.13
CA ILE A 191 3.36 -7.81 -2.26
C ILE A 191 2.03 -8.22 -2.90
N ALA A 192 1.64 -7.54 -3.97
CA ALA A 192 0.36 -7.76 -4.63
C ALA A 192 0.51 -7.85 -6.15
N ARG A 193 -0.54 -8.32 -6.82
CA ARG A 193 -0.58 -8.43 -8.28
C ARG A 193 -0.75 -7.06 -8.92
N LYS A 194 0.35 -6.34 -9.03
CA LYS A 194 0.45 -4.98 -9.58
C LYS A 194 1.69 -4.86 -10.48
N GLN A 195 1.91 -3.66 -11.01
CA GLN A 195 3.18 -3.36 -11.69
C GLN A 195 4.35 -3.55 -10.70
N PRO A 196 5.36 -4.38 -11.01
CA PRO A 196 6.45 -4.66 -10.07
C PRO A 196 7.19 -3.40 -9.58
N ALA A 197 7.21 -2.34 -10.41
CA ALA A 197 7.84 -1.07 -10.07
C ALA A 197 7.01 -0.20 -9.11
N GLU A 198 5.74 -0.56 -8.82
CA GLU A 198 4.86 0.28 -8.00
C GLU A 198 5.36 0.38 -6.56
N GLY A 199 5.72 1.59 -6.15
CA GLY A 199 6.29 1.89 -4.84
C GLY A 199 7.78 1.57 -4.67
N ALA A 200 8.40 0.83 -5.59
CA ALA A 200 9.78 0.35 -5.44
C ALA A 200 10.81 1.49 -5.32
N GLN A 201 10.68 2.56 -6.11
CA GLN A 201 11.57 3.73 -6.03
C GLN A 201 11.46 4.44 -4.68
N LEU A 202 10.25 4.54 -4.13
CA LEU A 202 9.99 5.14 -2.83
C LEU A 202 10.66 4.33 -1.72
N LEU A 203 10.44 3.01 -1.74
CA LEU A 203 11.03 2.11 -0.76
C LEU A 203 12.56 2.15 -0.80
N LYS A 204 13.15 2.10 -2.00
CA LYS A 204 14.61 2.23 -2.18
C LYS A 204 15.16 3.51 -1.58
N TYR A 205 14.46 4.65 -1.75
CA TYR A 205 14.88 5.92 -1.18
C TYR A 205 14.84 5.91 0.36
N LEU A 206 13.84 5.28 0.96
CA LEU A 206 13.76 5.15 2.42
C LEU A 206 14.95 4.39 3.00
N PHE A 207 15.44 3.37 2.30
CA PHE A 207 16.62 2.61 2.71
C PHE A 207 17.94 3.31 2.45
N SER A 208 18.06 4.15 1.39
CA SER A 208 19.33 4.83 1.05
C SER A 208 19.66 6.01 1.94
N GLY A 209 18.77 6.42 2.82
CA GLY A 209 18.94 7.54 3.74
C GLY A 209 18.88 7.16 5.22
N ALA A 210 19.10 5.88 5.54
CA ALA A 210 19.19 5.35 6.91
C ALA A 210 20.64 5.30 7.37
#